data_cb70c317be50e0ac989bca0c0ee12c81
#
_entry.id   cb70c317be50e0ac989bca0c0ee12c81
#
_cell.length_a   1.000
_cell.length_b   1.000
_cell.length_c   1.000
_cell.angle_alpha   90.00
_cell.angle_beta   90.00
_cell.angle_gamma   90.00
#
_symmetry.space_group_name_H-M   'P 1'
#
loop_
_entity.id
_entity.type
_entity.pdbx_description
1 polymer ?
#
loop_
_entity_poly.entity_id
_entity_poly.type
_entity_poly.pdbx_seq_one_letter_code
_entity_poly.pdbx_strand_id
1 'polypeptide(L)'
;MSIMTSVIKTIFGDKSAKDRKLIWPIVDEINDFQKSLESLSDQDLKDRYSKLKSELSNLIKTKKSEFESSALDEDEIDDRLNKIESNFLDEKLVEVYAIVKESAKRLVGSSFAVMGQPMKWDMVHYDVQLMGGIVLHQGKISEMKTGEGKTLVSTLPLALNALTGRGVHVITVNEYLAERDSQWMGHLLNFLNISVGCIFNQMPQEDKRDAYQKDITYGVNSRFCFDYLEDNMSYRASNQVQRDHVFAIVDEVDSVLIDEARTPMILSGQADYSSSNQKFNDWKSKIESL
;
A
#
# COMPACT_ATOMS: atom_id res chain seq x y z
N MET A 1 -9.80 25.53 -23.20
CA MET A 1 -8.44 25.67 -22.64
C MET A 1 -8.07 27.12 -22.64
N SER A 2 -7.60 27.68 -21.52
CA SER A 2 -7.21 29.11 -21.41
C SER A 2 -5.97 29.38 -22.29
N ILE A 3 -5.91 30.55 -22.94
CA ILE A 3 -4.76 31.03 -23.71
C ILE A 3 -3.46 30.95 -22.86
N MET A 4 -3.59 31.25 -21.58
CA MET A 4 -2.50 31.17 -20.60
C MET A 4 -1.93 29.74 -20.45
N THR A 5 -2.76 28.71 -20.47
CA THR A 5 -2.34 27.29 -20.43
C THR A 5 -1.58 26.90 -21.71
N SER A 6 -1.98 27.46 -22.87
CA SER A 6 -1.31 27.22 -24.15
C SER A 6 0.10 27.86 -24.20
N VAL A 7 0.23 29.08 -23.67
CA VAL A 7 1.52 29.80 -23.60
C VAL A 7 2.48 29.07 -22.64
N ILE A 8 2.00 28.65 -21.49
CA ILE A 8 2.80 27.89 -20.52
C ILE A 8 3.28 26.56 -21.12
N LYS A 9 2.42 25.82 -21.83
CA LYS A 9 2.80 24.58 -22.53
C LYS A 9 3.85 24.83 -23.63
N THR A 10 3.78 25.95 -24.31
CA THR A 10 4.74 26.31 -25.38
C THR A 10 6.13 26.64 -24.82
N ILE A 11 6.20 27.29 -23.65
CA ILE A 11 7.48 27.71 -23.03
C ILE A 11 8.12 26.58 -22.21
N PHE A 12 7.33 25.86 -21.41
CA PHE A 12 7.83 24.83 -20.48
C PHE A 12 7.70 23.39 -21.03
N GLY A 13 7.02 23.21 -22.15
CA GLY A 13 6.69 21.91 -22.73
C GLY A 13 5.57 21.19 -21.94
N ASP A 14 5.13 20.06 -22.45
CA ASP A 14 4.18 19.19 -21.77
C ASP A 14 4.96 18.25 -20.84
N LYS A 15 4.79 18.42 -19.51
CA LYS A 15 5.41 17.56 -18.49
C LYS A 15 5.08 16.08 -18.75
N SER A 16 3.84 15.78 -19.05
CA SER A 16 3.37 14.43 -19.35
C SER A 16 4.09 13.82 -20.57
N ALA A 17 4.39 14.63 -21.60
CA ALA A 17 5.14 14.17 -22.75
C ALA A 17 6.63 13.92 -22.44
N LYS A 18 7.22 14.70 -21.53
CA LYS A 18 8.59 14.50 -21.06
C LYS A 18 8.67 13.25 -20.17
N ASP A 19 7.75 13.10 -19.22
CA ASP A 19 7.71 11.95 -18.33
C ASP A 19 7.49 10.65 -19.12
N ARG A 20 6.61 10.68 -20.15
CA ARG A 20 6.40 9.54 -21.06
C ARG A 20 7.69 9.14 -21.75
N LYS A 21 8.48 10.08 -22.27
CA LYS A 21 9.76 9.78 -22.94
C LYS A 21 10.78 9.12 -22.01
N LEU A 22 10.73 9.45 -20.71
CA LEU A 22 11.63 8.86 -19.71
C LEU A 22 11.16 7.46 -19.27
N ILE A 23 9.84 7.25 -19.17
CA ILE A 23 9.26 6.01 -18.65
C ILE A 23 9.12 4.96 -19.75
N TRP A 24 8.86 5.35 -21.00
CA TRP A 24 8.61 4.41 -22.09
C TRP A 24 9.70 3.36 -22.29
N PRO A 25 11.01 3.71 -22.26
CA PRO A 25 12.07 2.71 -22.38
C PRO A 25 11.98 1.62 -21.29
N ILE A 26 11.61 1.98 -20.06
CA ILE A 26 11.43 1.02 -18.97
C ILE A 26 10.25 0.06 -19.27
N VAL A 27 9.17 0.58 -19.87
CA VAL A 27 8.04 -0.24 -20.33
C VAL A 27 8.47 -1.25 -21.39
N ASP A 28 9.30 -0.82 -22.35
CA ASP A 28 9.85 -1.71 -23.38
C ASP A 28 10.72 -2.81 -22.73
N GLU A 29 11.58 -2.47 -21.76
CA GLU A 29 12.37 -3.43 -21.00
C GLU A 29 11.50 -4.43 -20.23
N ILE A 30 10.41 -3.97 -19.58
CA ILE A 30 9.46 -4.86 -18.88
C ILE A 30 8.82 -5.85 -19.87
N ASN A 31 8.41 -5.37 -21.04
CA ASN A 31 7.80 -6.21 -22.07
C ASN A 31 8.77 -7.25 -22.63
N ASP A 32 10.02 -6.86 -22.86
CA ASP A 32 11.05 -7.77 -23.34
C ASP A 32 11.44 -8.79 -22.26
N PHE A 33 11.54 -8.36 -21.01
CA PHE A 33 11.79 -9.26 -19.89
C PHE A 33 10.63 -10.27 -19.71
N GLN A 34 9.37 -9.82 -19.82
CA GLN A 34 8.19 -10.68 -19.72
C GLN A 34 8.22 -11.80 -20.77
N LYS A 35 8.63 -11.52 -22.01
CA LYS A 35 8.78 -12.57 -23.05
C LYS A 35 9.75 -13.67 -22.63
N SER A 36 10.83 -13.32 -21.92
CA SER A 36 11.79 -14.30 -21.41
C SER A 36 11.22 -15.24 -20.33
N LEU A 37 10.13 -14.80 -19.65
CA LEU A 37 9.46 -15.58 -18.59
C LEU A 37 8.44 -16.59 -19.16
N GLU A 38 8.00 -16.45 -20.40
CA GLU A 38 6.95 -17.30 -20.99
C GLU A 38 7.28 -18.81 -20.97
N SER A 39 8.56 -19.15 -21.04
CA SER A 39 9.04 -20.55 -21.02
C SER A 39 9.13 -21.15 -19.62
N LEU A 40 9.02 -20.36 -18.57
CA LEU A 40 9.10 -20.83 -17.18
C LEU A 40 7.80 -21.54 -16.76
N SER A 41 7.91 -22.49 -15.84
CA SER A 41 6.73 -23.05 -15.17
C SER A 41 6.14 -22.03 -14.17
N ASP A 42 4.89 -22.27 -13.75
CA ASP A 42 4.27 -21.44 -12.69
C ASP A 42 5.05 -21.48 -11.39
N GLN A 43 5.64 -22.63 -11.06
CA GLN A 43 6.46 -22.77 -9.86
C GLN A 43 7.77 -21.97 -9.98
N ASP A 44 8.44 -22.02 -11.13
CA ASP A 44 9.66 -21.26 -11.35
C ASP A 44 9.41 -19.74 -11.24
N LEU A 45 8.23 -19.28 -11.71
CA LEU A 45 7.84 -17.87 -11.63
C LEU A 45 7.63 -17.44 -10.16
N LYS A 46 6.95 -18.28 -9.36
CA LYS A 46 6.77 -18.05 -7.92
C LYS A 46 8.09 -18.09 -7.17
N ASP A 47 8.93 -19.06 -7.47
CA ASP A 47 10.25 -19.21 -6.83
C ASP A 47 11.16 -18.02 -7.16
N ARG A 48 11.07 -17.50 -8.38
CA ARG A 48 11.81 -16.31 -8.78
C ARG A 48 11.41 -15.08 -7.97
N TYR A 49 10.11 -14.84 -7.78
CA TYR A 49 9.64 -13.77 -6.92
C TYR A 49 10.07 -13.97 -5.45
N SER A 50 9.90 -15.17 -4.92
CA SER A 50 10.32 -15.52 -3.55
C SER A 50 11.82 -15.35 -3.32
N LYS A 51 12.62 -15.63 -4.35
CA LYS A 51 14.07 -15.41 -4.33
C LYS A 51 14.42 -13.93 -4.18
N LEU A 52 13.78 -13.04 -4.95
CA LEU A 52 13.97 -11.59 -4.82
C LEU A 52 13.66 -11.09 -3.40
N LYS A 53 12.55 -11.57 -2.81
CA LYS A 53 12.18 -11.26 -1.42
C LYS A 53 13.27 -11.72 -0.43
N SER A 54 13.80 -12.92 -0.63
CA SER A 54 14.88 -13.47 0.20
C SER A 54 16.19 -12.71 0.02
N GLU A 55 16.53 -12.32 -1.20
CA GLU A 55 17.74 -11.52 -1.50
C GLU A 55 17.71 -10.18 -0.77
N LEU A 56 16.57 -9.45 -0.85
CA LEU A 56 16.41 -8.19 -0.13
C LEU A 56 16.50 -8.38 1.38
N SER A 57 15.79 -9.37 1.93
CA SER A 57 15.83 -9.66 3.37
C SER A 57 17.25 -9.95 3.87
N ASN A 58 18.02 -10.75 3.12
CA ASN A 58 19.40 -11.08 3.47
C ASN A 58 20.33 -9.86 3.35
N LEU A 59 20.16 -9.04 2.30
CA LEU A 59 20.90 -7.80 2.11
C LEU A 59 20.70 -6.84 3.30
N ILE A 60 19.43 -6.60 3.67
CA ILE A 60 19.10 -5.72 4.81
C ILE A 60 19.65 -6.26 6.12
N LYS A 61 19.51 -7.56 6.41
CA LYS A 61 20.09 -8.18 7.62
C LYS A 61 21.60 -8.02 7.69
N THR A 62 22.29 -8.26 6.58
CA THR A 62 23.75 -8.13 6.51
C THR A 62 24.17 -6.69 6.75
N LYS A 63 23.52 -5.74 6.07
CA LYS A 63 23.85 -4.31 6.20
C LYS A 63 23.50 -3.76 7.57
N LYS A 64 22.41 -4.22 8.18
CA LYS A 64 22.06 -3.85 9.56
C LYS A 64 23.16 -4.27 10.53
N SER A 65 23.62 -5.52 10.48
CA SER A 65 24.70 -6.00 11.33
C SER A 65 26.02 -5.24 11.10
N GLU A 66 26.34 -4.86 9.84
CA GLU A 66 27.51 -4.03 9.53
C GLU A 66 27.39 -2.64 10.18
N PHE A 67 26.21 -2.00 10.09
CA PHE A 67 25.98 -0.66 10.62
C PHE A 67 25.90 -0.64 12.15
N GLU A 68 25.27 -1.64 12.78
CA GLU A 68 25.24 -1.80 14.24
C GLU A 68 26.65 -1.97 14.85
N SER A 69 27.61 -2.51 14.09
CA SER A 69 29.01 -2.61 14.51
C SER A 69 29.80 -1.32 14.30
N SER A 70 29.21 -0.30 13.68
CA SER A 70 29.80 1.01 13.44
C SER A 70 29.35 2.02 14.51
N ALA A 71 29.94 3.22 14.51
CA ALA A 71 29.58 4.29 15.45
C ALA A 71 28.36 5.14 14.98
N LEU A 72 27.42 4.53 14.24
CA LEU A 72 26.22 5.20 13.75
C LEU A 72 25.13 5.12 14.83
N ASP A 73 24.25 6.14 14.87
CA ASP A 73 23.04 6.09 15.68
C ASP A 73 21.91 5.32 14.97
N GLU A 74 20.82 5.03 15.70
CA GLU A 74 19.69 4.25 15.16
C GLU A 74 19.03 4.95 13.96
N ASP A 75 18.86 6.27 14.01
CA ASP A 75 18.21 7.06 12.94
C ASP A 75 19.08 7.03 11.67
N GLU A 76 20.39 7.16 11.81
CA GLU A 76 21.33 7.05 10.68
C GLU A 76 21.35 5.65 10.06
N ILE A 77 21.23 4.61 10.89
CA ILE A 77 21.15 3.22 10.43
C ILE A 77 19.88 3.02 9.62
N ASP A 78 18.72 3.46 10.13
CA ASP A 78 17.45 3.31 9.47
C ASP A 78 17.40 4.08 8.14
N ASP A 79 17.92 5.31 8.09
CA ASP A 79 18.02 6.08 6.85
C ASP A 79 18.86 5.38 5.78
N ARG A 80 19.98 4.78 6.18
CA ARG A 80 20.84 4.03 5.25
C ARG A 80 20.19 2.74 4.78
N LEU A 81 19.50 2.01 5.66
CA LEU A 81 18.78 0.80 5.29
C LEU A 81 17.62 1.11 4.35
N ASN A 82 16.83 2.14 4.63
CA ASN A 82 15.76 2.60 3.75
C ASN A 82 16.27 2.97 2.36
N LYS A 83 17.43 3.61 2.27
CA LYS A 83 18.05 3.94 0.98
C LYS A 83 18.52 2.71 0.21
N ILE A 84 19.09 1.71 0.89
CA ILE A 84 19.50 0.44 0.27
C ILE A 84 18.26 -0.31 -0.23
N GLU A 85 17.20 -0.35 0.56
CA GLU A 85 15.92 -0.96 0.20
C GLU A 85 15.33 -0.29 -1.05
N SER A 86 15.22 1.04 -1.07
CA SER A 86 14.74 1.81 -2.22
C SER A 86 15.56 1.54 -3.47
N ASN A 87 16.89 1.56 -3.38
CA ASN A 87 17.76 1.28 -4.54
C ASN A 87 17.54 -0.15 -5.07
N PHE A 88 17.36 -1.14 -4.20
CA PHE A 88 17.07 -2.51 -4.59
C PHE A 88 15.72 -2.61 -5.33
N LEU A 89 14.69 -1.95 -4.80
CA LEU A 89 13.37 -1.93 -5.43
C LEU A 89 13.42 -1.28 -6.82
N ASP A 90 14.12 -0.16 -6.96
CA ASP A 90 14.33 0.50 -8.26
C ASP A 90 15.05 -0.41 -9.25
N GLU A 91 16.10 -1.13 -8.83
CA GLU A 91 16.84 -2.08 -9.66
C GLU A 91 15.97 -3.26 -10.10
N LYS A 92 15.09 -3.76 -9.24
CA LYS A 92 14.27 -4.94 -9.50
C LYS A 92 12.90 -4.62 -10.11
N LEU A 93 12.58 -3.34 -10.34
CA LEU A 93 11.29 -2.90 -10.87
C LEU A 93 10.92 -3.61 -12.18
N VAL A 94 11.82 -3.63 -13.15
CA VAL A 94 11.59 -4.26 -14.46
C VAL A 94 11.25 -5.74 -14.30
N GLU A 95 12.04 -6.47 -13.52
CA GLU A 95 11.85 -7.89 -13.28
C GLU A 95 10.52 -8.19 -12.58
N VAL A 96 10.21 -7.47 -11.51
CA VAL A 96 8.97 -7.70 -10.74
C VAL A 96 7.73 -7.35 -11.57
N TYR A 97 7.75 -6.24 -12.31
CA TYR A 97 6.61 -5.87 -13.15
C TYR A 97 6.38 -6.87 -14.28
N ALA A 98 7.46 -7.40 -14.86
CA ALA A 98 7.37 -8.48 -15.84
C ALA A 98 6.78 -9.77 -15.24
N ILE A 99 7.20 -10.14 -14.02
CA ILE A 99 6.64 -11.30 -13.28
C ILE A 99 5.14 -11.11 -13.04
N VAL A 100 4.71 -9.94 -12.56
CA VAL A 100 3.30 -9.64 -12.30
C VAL A 100 2.48 -9.66 -13.60
N LYS A 101 2.99 -9.06 -14.68
CA LYS A 101 2.33 -9.07 -16.00
C LYS A 101 2.19 -10.48 -16.56
N GLU A 102 3.24 -11.29 -16.48
CA GLU A 102 3.21 -12.69 -16.91
C GLU A 102 2.23 -13.52 -16.07
N SER A 103 2.21 -13.31 -14.76
CA SER A 103 1.26 -13.97 -13.86
C SER A 103 -0.19 -13.63 -14.20
N ALA A 104 -0.48 -12.36 -14.48
CA ALA A 104 -1.79 -11.92 -14.92
C ALA A 104 -2.21 -12.60 -16.23
N LYS A 105 -1.28 -12.75 -17.19
CA LYS A 105 -1.50 -13.44 -18.47
C LYS A 105 -1.84 -14.92 -18.28
N ARG A 106 -1.12 -15.61 -17.38
CA ARG A 106 -1.35 -17.04 -17.09
C ARG A 106 -2.69 -17.30 -16.39
N LEU A 107 -3.15 -16.35 -15.60
CA LEU A 107 -4.44 -16.47 -14.91
C LEU A 107 -5.65 -16.27 -15.84
N VAL A 108 -5.48 -15.77 -17.06
CA VAL A 108 -6.60 -15.55 -17.99
C VAL A 108 -7.43 -16.82 -18.17
N GLY A 109 -8.74 -16.70 -17.89
CA GLY A 109 -9.69 -17.80 -17.93
C GLY A 109 -9.84 -18.57 -16.61
N SER A 110 -9.00 -18.35 -15.60
CA SER A 110 -9.16 -18.94 -14.27
C SER A 110 -10.41 -18.38 -13.57
N SER A 111 -11.07 -19.24 -12.78
CA SER A 111 -12.27 -18.90 -12.03
C SER A 111 -11.97 -18.76 -10.56
N PHE A 112 -12.53 -17.74 -9.92
CA PHE A 112 -12.39 -17.43 -8.50
C PHE A 112 -13.64 -16.72 -8.00
N ALA A 113 -13.74 -16.45 -6.69
CA ALA A 113 -14.88 -15.74 -6.11
C ALA A 113 -14.46 -14.36 -5.61
N VAL A 114 -15.29 -13.36 -5.84
CA VAL A 114 -15.19 -12.02 -5.27
C VAL A 114 -16.52 -11.70 -4.61
N MET A 115 -16.53 -11.35 -3.34
CA MET A 115 -17.75 -11.09 -2.57
C MET A 115 -18.79 -12.23 -2.69
N GLY A 116 -18.32 -13.48 -2.75
CA GLY A 116 -19.15 -14.66 -2.95
C GLY A 116 -19.70 -14.87 -4.36
N GLN A 117 -19.39 -13.98 -5.31
CA GLN A 117 -19.80 -14.10 -6.70
C GLN A 117 -18.69 -14.73 -7.55
N PRO A 118 -19.02 -15.70 -8.44
CA PRO A 118 -18.03 -16.28 -9.32
C PRO A 118 -17.57 -15.27 -10.36
N MET A 119 -16.26 -15.12 -10.51
CA MET A 119 -15.63 -14.27 -11.52
C MET A 119 -14.61 -15.06 -12.33
N LYS A 120 -14.30 -14.58 -13.53
CA LYS A 120 -13.19 -15.06 -14.34
C LYS A 120 -12.16 -13.96 -14.50
N TRP A 121 -10.90 -14.34 -14.42
CA TRP A 121 -9.81 -13.42 -14.70
C TRP A 121 -9.66 -13.24 -16.21
N ASP A 122 -9.74 -11.99 -16.69
CA ASP A 122 -9.63 -11.64 -18.11
C ASP A 122 -8.68 -10.46 -18.37
N MET A 123 -7.87 -10.10 -17.37
CA MET A 123 -7.05 -8.89 -17.39
C MET A 123 -5.57 -9.21 -17.55
N VAL A 124 -4.92 -8.43 -18.43
CA VAL A 124 -3.45 -8.36 -18.57
C VAL A 124 -3.07 -6.89 -18.66
N HIS A 125 -1.95 -6.51 -18.03
CA HIS A 125 -1.52 -5.12 -17.99
C HIS A 125 -1.17 -4.59 -19.38
N TYR A 126 -1.76 -3.44 -19.74
CA TYR A 126 -1.38 -2.65 -20.92
C TYR A 126 -0.15 -1.78 -20.62
N ASP A 127 0.54 -1.34 -21.67
CA ASP A 127 1.75 -0.52 -21.51
C ASP A 127 1.50 0.79 -20.75
N VAL A 128 0.34 1.43 -20.96
CA VAL A 128 -0.04 2.64 -20.22
C VAL A 128 -0.28 2.34 -18.72
N GLN A 129 -0.69 1.11 -18.39
CA GLN A 129 -0.86 0.67 -17.01
C GLN A 129 0.49 0.38 -16.35
N LEU A 130 1.46 -0.16 -17.08
CA LEU A 130 2.85 -0.27 -16.61
C LEU A 130 3.43 1.10 -16.27
N MET A 131 3.20 2.11 -17.13
CA MET A 131 3.58 3.50 -16.84
C MET A 131 2.94 4.03 -15.56
N GLY A 132 1.64 3.79 -15.37
CA GLY A 132 0.91 4.17 -14.16
C GLY A 132 1.52 3.55 -12.91
N GLY A 133 1.86 2.27 -12.96
CA GLY A 133 2.54 1.56 -11.88
C GLY A 133 3.91 2.14 -11.53
N ILE A 134 4.72 2.49 -12.54
CA ILE A 134 6.03 3.15 -12.35
C ILE A 134 5.86 4.50 -11.65
N VAL A 135 4.89 5.30 -12.09
CA VAL A 135 4.58 6.61 -11.49
C VAL A 135 4.17 6.47 -10.02
N LEU A 136 3.34 5.47 -9.70
CA LEU A 136 2.92 5.20 -8.32
C LEU A 136 4.09 4.76 -7.45
N HIS A 137 4.96 3.87 -7.95
CA HIS A 137 6.16 3.45 -7.21
C HIS A 137 7.09 4.64 -6.89
N GLN A 138 7.17 5.62 -7.78
CA GLN A 138 7.93 6.85 -7.56
C GLN A 138 7.29 7.83 -6.56
N GLY A 139 6.24 7.45 -5.85
CA GLY A 139 5.54 8.30 -4.90
C GLY A 139 4.81 9.48 -5.53
N LYS A 140 4.37 9.35 -6.78
CA LYS A 140 3.69 10.40 -7.55
C LYS A 140 2.21 10.09 -7.73
N ILE A 141 1.44 11.11 -8.14
CA ILE A 141 0.03 10.96 -8.48
C ILE A 141 -0.07 10.46 -9.93
N SER A 142 -0.78 9.33 -10.12
CA SER A 142 -1.13 8.78 -11.42
C SER A 142 -2.62 9.08 -11.70
N GLU A 143 -2.90 10.05 -12.57
CA GLU A 143 -4.26 10.35 -12.99
C GLU A 143 -4.69 9.38 -14.10
N MET A 144 -5.70 8.59 -13.80
CA MET A 144 -6.30 7.63 -14.73
C MET A 144 -7.81 7.80 -14.74
N LYS A 145 -8.40 7.78 -15.92
CA LYS A 145 -9.86 7.90 -16.07
C LYS A 145 -10.58 6.65 -15.57
N THR A 146 -11.85 6.82 -15.22
CA THR A 146 -12.73 5.69 -14.87
C THR A 146 -12.74 4.66 -16.00
N GLY A 147 -12.58 3.38 -15.64
CA GLY A 147 -12.54 2.28 -16.62
C GLY A 147 -11.15 1.97 -17.20
N GLU A 148 -10.11 2.74 -16.91
CA GLU A 148 -8.74 2.47 -17.40
C GLU A 148 -7.98 1.41 -16.58
N GLY A 149 -8.65 0.80 -15.59
CA GLY A 149 -8.09 -0.32 -14.82
C GLY A 149 -7.13 0.09 -13.70
N LYS A 150 -7.40 1.19 -12.99
CA LYS A 150 -6.60 1.66 -11.83
C LYS A 150 -6.31 0.55 -10.82
N THR A 151 -7.31 -0.26 -10.50
CA THR A 151 -7.19 -1.37 -9.55
C THR A 151 -6.14 -2.40 -9.99
N LEU A 152 -6.08 -2.73 -11.29
CA LEU A 152 -5.06 -3.63 -11.83
C LEU A 152 -3.67 -2.99 -11.80
N VAL A 153 -3.55 -1.69 -12.10
CA VAL A 153 -2.28 -0.94 -12.05
C VAL A 153 -1.64 -1.02 -10.68
N SER A 154 -2.44 -0.94 -9.61
CA SER A 154 -1.92 -0.98 -8.24
C SER A 154 -1.15 -2.26 -7.93
N THR A 155 -1.48 -3.40 -8.57
CA THR A 155 -0.80 -4.68 -8.32
C THR A 155 0.69 -4.65 -8.61
N LEU A 156 1.13 -3.81 -9.53
CA LEU A 156 2.53 -3.66 -9.92
C LEU A 156 3.39 -3.09 -8.78
N PRO A 157 3.15 -1.84 -8.31
CA PRO A 157 3.91 -1.28 -7.19
C PRO A 157 3.63 -2.01 -5.87
N LEU A 158 2.46 -2.62 -5.68
CA LEU A 158 2.16 -3.44 -4.51
C LEU A 158 3.09 -4.66 -4.44
N ALA A 159 3.20 -5.42 -5.54
CA ALA A 159 4.09 -6.57 -5.58
C ALA A 159 5.57 -6.16 -5.43
N LEU A 160 5.98 -5.04 -6.00
CA LEU A 160 7.35 -4.56 -5.87
C LEU A 160 7.68 -4.19 -4.41
N ASN A 161 6.85 -3.38 -3.78
CA ASN A 161 7.09 -2.94 -2.40
C ASN A 161 6.84 -4.04 -1.35
N ALA A 162 6.04 -5.07 -1.67
CA ALA A 162 5.86 -6.24 -0.82
C ALA A 162 7.13 -7.10 -0.66
N LEU A 163 8.15 -6.93 -1.53
CA LEU A 163 9.46 -7.56 -1.35
C LEU A 163 10.12 -7.19 -0.02
N THR A 164 9.84 -6.01 0.50
CA THR A 164 10.38 -5.53 1.80
C THR A 164 9.97 -6.42 2.97
N GLY A 165 8.79 -7.07 2.88
CA GLY A 165 8.21 -7.84 3.97
C GLY A 165 7.72 -7.00 5.16
N ARG A 166 7.80 -5.66 5.06
CA ARG A 166 7.43 -4.72 6.14
C ARG A 166 5.95 -4.32 6.11
N GLY A 167 5.21 -4.72 5.09
CA GLY A 167 3.79 -4.41 4.89
C GLY A 167 3.55 -3.21 3.99
N VAL A 168 2.56 -3.36 3.12
CA VAL A 168 2.13 -2.34 2.16
C VAL A 168 0.65 -2.09 2.36
N HIS A 169 0.23 -0.83 2.35
CA HIS A 169 -1.17 -0.44 2.59
C HIS A 169 -1.85 0.02 1.30
N VAL A 170 -3.11 -0.39 1.14
CA VAL A 170 -4.00 0.13 0.09
C VAL A 170 -5.20 0.79 0.75
N ILE A 171 -5.30 2.09 0.55
CA ILE A 171 -6.31 2.94 1.18
C ILE A 171 -7.40 3.22 0.15
N THR A 172 -8.64 2.86 0.48
CA THR A 172 -9.82 3.10 -0.35
C THR A 172 -10.86 3.96 0.39
N VAL A 173 -11.89 4.41 -0.31
CA VAL A 173 -12.91 5.30 0.27
C VAL A 173 -13.98 4.58 1.08
N ASN A 174 -14.18 3.27 0.90
CA ASN A 174 -15.17 2.51 1.67
C ASN A 174 -14.82 1.03 1.80
N GLU A 175 -15.43 0.34 2.77
CA GLU A 175 -15.17 -1.07 3.08
C GLU A 175 -15.53 -2.01 1.93
N TYR A 176 -16.59 -1.70 1.16
CA TYR A 176 -16.97 -2.52 0.02
C TYR A 176 -15.87 -2.58 -1.03
N LEU A 177 -15.26 -1.44 -1.36
CA LEU A 177 -14.14 -1.39 -2.30
C LEU A 177 -12.91 -2.08 -1.73
N ALA A 178 -12.59 -1.87 -0.45
CA ALA A 178 -11.47 -2.54 0.20
C ALA A 178 -11.60 -4.07 0.14
N GLU A 179 -12.77 -4.60 0.46
CA GLU A 179 -13.04 -6.04 0.43
C GLU A 179 -13.05 -6.58 -1.02
N ARG A 180 -13.77 -5.93 -1.93
CA ARG A 180 -13.83 -6.34 -3.33
C ARG A 180 -12.45 -6.39 -3.96
N ASP A 181 -11.66 -5.32 -3.80
CA ASP A 181 -10.38 -5.19 -4.49
C ASP A 181 -9.30 -6.07 -3.85
N SER A 182 -9.34 -6.27 -2.54
CA SER A 182 -8.47 -7.23 -1.87
C SER A 182 -8.69 -8.67 -2.34
N GLN A 183 -9.93 -9.07 -2.58
CA GLN A 183 -10.26 -10.39 -3.11
C GLN A 183 -9.95 -10.49 -4.61
N TRP A 184 -10.29 -9.46 -5.38
CA TRP A 184 -10.10 -9.43 -6.82
C TRP A 184 -8.61 -9.43 -7.20
N MET A 185 -7.85 -8.45 -6.73
CA MET A 185 -6.41 -8.37 -6.99
C MET A 185 -5.63 -9.41 -6.20
N GLY A 186 -6.18 -9.83 -5.05
CA GLY A 186 -5.66 -10.94 -4.26
C GLY A 186 -5.52 -12.23 -5.05
N HIS A 187 -6.39 -12.48 -6.04
CA HIS A 187 -6.26 -13.64 -6.92
C HIS A 187 -4.92 -13.66 -7.67
N LEU A 188 -4.50 -12.52 -8.22
CA LEU A 188 -3.21 -12.37 -8.89
C LEU A 188 -2.04 -12.39 -7.89
N LEU A 189 -2.15 -11.67 -6.79
CA LEU A 189 -1.08 -11.54 -5.80
C LEU A 189 -0.81 -12.87 -5.09
N ASN A 190 -1.87 -13.59 -4.70
CA ASN A 190 -1.75 -14.92 -4.10
C ASN A 190 -1.14 -15.97 -5.05
N PHE A 191 -1.32 -15.82 -6.36
CA PHE A 191 -0.62 -16.67 -7.33
C PHE A 191 0.90 -16.58 -7.15
N LEU A 192 1.43 -15.42 -6.80
CA LEU A 192 2.86 -15.20 -6.51
C LEU A 192 3.24 -15.44 -5.04
N ASN A 193 2.35 -16.04 -4.23
CA ASN A 193 2.51 -16.21 -2.78
C ASN A 193 2.63 -14.89 -2.00
N ILE A 194 2.08 -13.78 -2.53
CA ILE A 194 1.97 -12.51 -1.83
C ILE A 194 0.67 -12.53 -1.05
N SER A 195 0.77 -12.48 0.28
CA SER A 195 -0.41 -12.54 1.16
C SER A 195 -1.15 -11.21 1.21
N VAL A 196 -2.49 -11.27 1.15
CA VAL A 196 -3.36 -10.09 1.17
C VAL A 196 -4.32 -10.19 2.35
N GLY A 197 -4.44 -9.10 3.10
CA GLY A 197 -5.42 -8.91 4.18
C GLY A 197 -6.34 -7.73 3.89
N CYS A 198 -7.45 -7.68 4.61
CA CYS A 198 -8.37 -6.53 4.59
C CYS A 198 -8.82 -6.24 6.02
N ILE A 199 -8.86 -4.95 6.39
CA ILE A 199 -9.31 -4.50 7.71
C ILE A 199 -10.66 -3.81 7.59
N PHE A 200 -11.53 -4.07 8.58
CA PHE A 200 -12.90 -3.56 8.64
C PHE A 200 -13.16 -2.86 9.98
N ASN A 201 -14.21 -2.07 10.01
CA ASN A 201 -14.74 -1.55 11.27
C ASN A 201 -15.20 -2.70 12.18
N GLN A 202 -15.05 -2.53 13.50
CA GLN A 202 -15.45 -3.51 14.51
C GLN A 202 -14.77 -4.89 14.42
N MET A 203 -13.69 -4.99 13.64
CA MET A 203 -12.88 -6.21 13.55
C MET A 203 -12.19 -6.46 14.91
N PRO A 204 -12.16 -7.72 15.44
CA PRO A 204 -11.40 -8.06 16.63
C PRO A 204 -9.91 -7.70 16.48
N GLN A 205 -9.27 -7.33 17.61
CA GLN A 205 -7.87 -6.86 17.58
C GLN A 205 -6.90 -7.94 17.06
N GLU A 206 -7.17 -9.20 17.37
CA GLU A 206 -6.37 -10.33 16.88
C GLU A 206 -6.45 -10.46 15.35
N ASP A 207 -7.67 -10.42 14.81
CA ASP A 207 -7.90 -10.49 13.36
C ASP A 207 -7.29 -9.29 12.63
N LYS A 208 -7.37 -8.09 13.22
CA LYS A 208 -6.70 -6.90 12.70
C LYS A 208 -5.18 -7.10 12.61
N ARG A 209 -4.58 -7.62 13.70
CA ARG A 209 -3.14 -7.89 13.73
C ARG A 209 -2.76 -8.87 12.64
N ASP A 210 -3.53 -9.95 12.46
CA ASP A 210 -3.30 -10.93 11.41
C ASP A 210 -3.40 -10.32 10.01
N ALA A 211 -4.37 -9.40 9.79
CA ALA A 211 -4.50 -8.68 8.54
C ALA A 211 -3.31 -7.75 8.28
N TYR A 212 -2.82 -7.04 9.31
CA TYR A 212 -1.61 -6.19 9.19
C TYR A 212 -0.31 -7.00 9.04
N GLN A 213 -0.28 -8.28 9.44
CA GLN A 213 0.88 -9.15 9.21
C GLN A 213 0.98 -9.68 7.76
N LYS A 214 -0.04 -9.48 6.93
CA LYS A 214 0.03 -9.82 5.50
C LYS A 214 1.00 -8.90 4.76
N ASP A 215 1.45 -9.32 3.59
CA ASP A 215 2.34 -8.50 2.76
C ASP A 215 1.65 -7.23 2.31
N ILE A 216 0.34 -7.31 2.04
CA ILE A 216 -0.50 -6.18 1.59
C ILE A 216 -1.76 -6.15 2.44
N THR A 217 -2.11 -4.97 2.95
CA THR A 217 -3.33 -4.75 3.74
C THR A 217 -4.21 -3.69 3.08
N TYR A 218 -5.44 -4.07 2.74
CA TYR A 218 -6.47 -3.18 2.22
C TYR A 218 -7.33 -2.64 3.38
N GLY A 219 -7.81 -1.42 3.25
CA GLY A 219 -8.74 -0.84 4.22
C GLY A 219 -9.17 0.58 3.85
N VAL A 220 -10.07 1.12 4.66
CA VAL A 220 -10.51 2.51 4.51
C VAL A 220 -9.61 3.46 5.28
N ASN A 221 -9.49 4.70 4.78
CA ASN A 221 -8.66 5.75 5.39
C ASN A 221 -8.90 5.88 6.90
N SER A 222 -10.15 6.02 7.32
CA SER A 222 -10.50 6.19 8.73
C SER A 222 -10.01 5.03 9.60
N ARG A 223 -10.07 3.77 9.09
CA ARG A 223 -9.65 2.61 9.88
C ARG A 223 -8.14 2.61 10.12
N PHE A 224 -7.33 2.85 9.08
CA PHE A 224 -5.88 3.00 9.24
C PHE A 224 -5.52 4.08 10.25
N CYS A 225 -6.19 5.24 10.16
CA CYS A 225 -5.94 6.36 11.07
C CYS A 225 -6.35 6.04 12.51
N PHE A 226 -7.51 5.41 12.74
CA PHE A 226 -7.94 5.03 14.08
C PHE A 226 -7.05 3.94 14.66
N ASP A 227 -6.66 2.94 13.90
CA ASP A 227 -5.72 1.91 14.38
C ASP A 227 -4.36 2.52 14.75
N TYR A 228 -3.87 3.50 13.97
CA TYR A 228 -2.66 4.26 14.31
C TYR A 228 -2.80 5.03 15.63
N LEU A 229 -3.92 5.71 15.85
CA LEU A 229 -4.18 6.43 17.10
C LEU A 229 -4.32 5.47 18.30
N GLU A 230 -5.03 4.35 18.12
CA GLU A 230 -5.17 3.29 19.13
C GLU A 230 -3.81 2.71 19.51
N ASP A 231 -2.95 2.44 18.52
CA ASP A 231 -1.58 1.92 18.73
C ASP A 231 -0.69 2.90 19.49
N ASN A 232 -0.77 4.20 19.18
CA ASN A 232 -0.02 5.24 19.90
C ASN A 232 -0.50 5.46 21.34
N MET A 233 -1.73 5.06 21.65
CA MET A 233 -2.28 5.09 23.02
C MET A 233 -2.03 3.80 23.80
N SER A 234 -1.47 2.77 23.16
CA SER A 234 -1.25 1.45 23.77
C SER A 234 -0.11 1.48 24.75
N TYR A 235 -0.35 1.03 25.99
CA TYR A 235 0.68 0.92 27.04
C TYR A 235 1.73 -0.16 26.78
N ARG A 236 1.45 -1.12 25.90
CA ARG A 236 2.33 -2.24 25.58
C ARG A 236 2.44 -2.39 24.06
N ALA A 237 3.64 -2.53 23.55
CA ALA A 237 3.89 -2.80 22.14
C ALA A 237 3.17 -4.08 21.64
N SER A 238 2.99 -5.08 22.51
CA SER A 238 2.22 -6.30 22.19
C SER A 238 0.74 -6.05 21.88
N ASN A 239 0.21 -4.90 22.24
CA ASN A 239 -1.19 -4.54 21.95
C ASN A 239 -1.33 -3.77 20.63
N GLN A 240 -0.24 -3.29 20.06
CA GLN A 240 -0.24 -2.64 18.76
C GLN A 240 -0.57 -3.64 17.65
N VAL A 241 -1.32 -3.20 16.66
CA VAL A 241 -1.76 -4.03 15.52
C VAL A 241 -1.01 -3.69 14.25
N GLN A 242 -0.64 -2.42 14.05
CA GLN A 242 0.10 -1.97 12.87
C GLN A 242 1.59 -2.33 12.97
N ARG A 243 2.22 -2.37 11.82
CA ARG A 243 3.68 -2.45 11.65
C ARG A 243 4.19 -1.11 11.13
N ASP A 244 5.39 -1.12 10.56
CA ASP A 244 5.97 0.04 9.90
C ASP A 244 5.08 0.59 8.78
N HIS A 245 5.20 1.89 8.52
CA HIS A 245 4.55 2.56 7.40
C HIS A 245 5.57 2.77 6.26
N VAL A 246 5.72 1.76 5.40
CA VAL A 246 6.76 1.73 4.36
C VAL A 246 6.26 2.29 3.05
N PHE A 247 5.09 1.82 2.61
CA PHE A 247 4.50 2.21 1.34
C PHE A 247 2.99 2.14 1.42
N ALA A 248 2.32 3.14 0.83
CA ALA A 248 0.87 3.17 0.72
C ALA A 248 0.43 3.65 -0.67
N ILE A 249 -0.62 3.03 -1.18
CA ILE A 249 -1.39 3.55 -2.31
C ILE A 249 -2.69 4.09 -1.77
N VAL A 250 -2.98 5.35 -2.11
CA VAL A 250 -4.26 6.00 -1.78
C VAL A 250 -5.08 6.08 -3.06
N ASP A 251 -6.14 5.30 -3.14
CA ASP A 251 -7.13 5.39 -4.23
C ASP A 251 -8.13 6.51 -3.93
N GLU A 252 -8.65 7.15 -4.97
CA GLU A 252 -9.54 8.32 -4.88
C GLU A 252 -8.92 9.41 -3.97
N VAL A 253 -7.66 9.75 -4.25
CA VAL A 253 -6.83 10.66 -3.42
C VAL A 253 -7.43 12.06 -3.23
N ASP A 254 -8.21 12.55 -4.18
CA ASP A 254 -8.98 13.79 -4.10
C ASP A 254 -10.06 13.72 -3.01
N SER A 255 -10.80 12.61 -2.92
CA SER A 255 -11.75 12.39 -1.84
C SER A 255 -11.06 12.33 -0.48
N VAL A 256 -10.01 11.51 -0.36
CA VAL A 256 -9.32 11.25 0.92
C VAL A 256 -8.55 12.48 1.42
N LEU A 257 -7.77 13.14 0.56
CA LEU A 257 -6.84 14.20 0.97
C LEU A 257 -7.36 15.62 0.74
N ILE A 258 -8.47 15.81 0.03
CA ILE A 258 -9.06 17.13 -0.22
C ILE A 258 -10.45 17.23 0.41
N ASP A 259 -11.40 16.39 -0.01
CA ASP A 259 -12.80 16.52 0.43
C ASP A 259 -12.97 16.19 1.92
N GLU A 260 -12.34 15.11 2.38
CA GLU A 260 -12.40 14.65 3.77
C GLU A 260 -11.26 15.18 4.66
N ALA A 261 -10.33 15.99 4.11
CA ALA A 261 -9.13 16.46 4.82
C ALA A 261 -9.44 17.24 6.11
N ARG A 262 -10.62 17.82 6.22
CA ARG A 262 -11.04 18.58 7.41
C ARG A 262 -11.79 17.76 8.45
N THR A 263 -12.07 16.48 8.18
CA THR A 263 -12.76 15.59 9.12
C THR A 263 -11.78 15.17 10.21
N PRO A 264 -11.97 15.63 11.47
CA PRO A 264 -11.02 15.30 12.54
C PRO A 264 -11.19 13.81 12.94
N MET A 265 -10.08 13.10 13.06
CA MET A 265 -10.03 11.77 13.63
C MET A 265 -9.86 11.89 15.15
N ILE A 266 -10.94 11.69 15.91
CA ILE A 266 -10.96 11.89 17.36
C ILE A 266 -11.34 10.58 18.05
N LEU A 267 -10.45 10.08 18.90
CA LEU A 267 -10.76 9.06 19.89
C LEU A 267 -11.21 9.75 21.16
N SER A 268 -12.47 9.52 21.56
CA SER A 268 -12.99 10.02 22.85
C SER A 268 -13.43 8.84 23.70
N GLY A 269 -12.98 8.81 24.95
CA GLY A 269 -13.50 7.90 25.97
C GLY A 269 -14.62 8.58 26.77
N GLN A 270 -15.50 7.79 27.38
CA GLN A 270 -16.38 8.32 28.43
C GLN A 270 -15.48 8.88 29.54
N ALA A 271 -15.55 10.19 29.76
CA ALA A 271 -15.02 10.74 30.99
C ALA A 271 -15.78 10.08 32.14
N ASP A 272 -15.06 9.53 33.12
CA ASP A 272 -15.67 9.06 34.36
C ASP A 272 -16.33 10.24 35.05
N TYR A 273 -17.60 10.48 34.71
CA TYR A 273 -18.43 11.50 35.34
C TYR A 273 -18.72 11.17 36.84
N SER A 274 -18.36 9.97 37.30
CA SER A 274 -18.60 9.54 38.69
C SER A 274 -17.85 10.39 39.70
N SER A 275 -16.63 10.85 39.41
CA SER A 275 -15.85 11.66 40.36
C SER A 275 -16.20 13.15 40.37
N SER A 276 -16.64 13.71 39.23
CA SER A 276 -17.01 15.14 39.15
C SER A 276 -18.42 15.39 39.68
N ASN A 277 -19.39 14.50 39.39
CA ASN A 277 -20.75 14.61 39.89
C ASN A 277 -20.83 14.37 41.42
N GLN A 278 -19.96 13.51 41.97
CA GLN A 278 -19.91 13.28 43.40
C GLN A 278 -19.43 14.54 44.15
N LYS A 279 -18.40 15.24 43.64
CA LYS A 279 -17.96 16.53 44.19
C LYS A 279 -19.08 17.59 44.14
N PHE A 280 -19.80 17.70 43.05
CA PHE A 280 -20.90 18.67 42.95
C PHE A 280 -22.07 18.30 43.88
N ASN A 281 -22.41 17.04 44.02
CA ASN A 281 -23.46 16.58 44.94
C ASN A 281 -23.09 16.81 46.42
N ASP A 282 -21.81 16.59 46.79
CA ASP A 282 -21.30 16.87 48.14
C ASP A 282 -21.32 18.35 48.49
N TRP A 283 -21.10 19.23 47.54
CA TRP A 283 -21.18 20.69 47.75
C TRP A 283 -22.61 21.21 47.67
N LYS A 284 -23.48 20.60 46.85
CA LYS A 284 -24.89 20.99 46.73
C LYS A 284 -25.60 20.90 48.06
N SER A 285 -25.45 19.80 48.77
CA SER A 285 -26.08 19.61 50.09
C SER A 285 -25.59 20.61 51.13
N LYS A 286 -24.32 21.03 51.08
CA LYS A 286 -23.76 22.06 51.98
C LYS A 286 -24.25 23.47 51.67
N ILE A 287 -24.48 23.77 50.38
CA ILE A 287 -24.99 25.10 49.97
C ILE A 287 -26.49 25.19 50.25
N GLU A 288 -27.26 24.11 50.10
CA GLU A 288 -28.68 24.12 50.44
C GLU A 288 -28.95 24.17 51.98
N SER A 289 -27.93 23.94 52.79
CA SER A 289 -28.00 24.04 54.28
C SER A 289 -27.55 25.40 54.86
N LEU A 290 -27.08 26.32 54.02
CA LEU A 290 -26.74 27.70 54.31
C LEU A 290 -27.95 28.62 54.07
#